data_6432f378787b28f04f0679d3d6698b8b
#
_entry.id   6432f378787b28f04f0679d3d6698b8b
#
_cell.length_a   1.000
_cell.length_b   1.000
_cell.length_c   1.000
_cell.angle_alpha   90.00
_cell.angle_beta   90.00
_cell.angle_gamma   90.00
#
_symmetry.space_group_name_H-M   'P 1'
#
loop_
_entity.id
_entity.type
_entity.pdbx_description
1 polymer ?
#
loop_
_entity_poly.entity_id
_entity_poly.type
_entity_poly.pdbx_seq_one_letter_code
_entity_poly.pdbx_strand_id
1 'polypeptide(L)'
;MIEALVASKTPITKKKMQFAVIGGGVIGGGWVARFLLMGCDVNVFDTDPEARRKINEVLENARRSLPGLYEHLLPKEGRLVFCPSIAEAVSRADWISESIPERLDIKQSAYLEIQGHCPEDAIIASSTSGFKPSELQENASRPQQIIVAHPFNPVYLLPLVELVGDPKTTERAAMVLSQLGMHPLRVRKEIDAHIADRLLEAVWREGLWLINDGIATTQEIDDAIRFGFGLRWAQMGMFETYRIAGGEAGMAHFIQQFGPALEWPWTKLMDVPELTDELINKIAGQSDQQSGQYSIRELERIRDDNLVAMMRALKVKDWGAGSLLNQVDQTLSLETDMPTAPPALGDSVRTTHRVVPSSWVDYNGHMNDSHYGEVFSKASDVLLHGLGCDQGYIAQGYSYFTVDLQISYLAECLAGEQITVFTSITLAEGKKLKLSHEMKNAQGDVCASCSQFLLHVDLKSRKSCPPLAAVAEALARLN
;
A
#
# COMPACT_ATOMS: atom_id res chain seq x y z
N MET A 1 6.06 21.31 8.87
CA MET A 1 7.22 20.69 8.18
C MET A 1 6.80 19.80 7.02
N ILE A 2 5.53 19.43 6.91
CA ILE A 2 4.93 18.70 5.77
C ILE A 2 4.60 19.64 4.59
N GLU A 3 4.28 20.90 4.85
CA GLU A 3 3.98 21.90 3.81
C GLU A 3 5.18 22.33 2.95
N ALA A 4 6.40 22.10 3.41
CA ALA A 4 7.62 22.48 2.65
C ALA A 4 7.99 21.47 1.54
N LEU A 5 7.42 20.25 1.55
CA LEU A 5 7.69 19.22 0.53
C LEU A 5 6.83 19.33 -0.73
N VAL A 6 5.75 20.11 -0.70
CA VAL A 6 4.85 20.32 -1.85
C VAL A 6 5.30 21.49 -2.75
N ALA A 7 6.26 22.32 -2.32
CA ALA A 7 6.59 23.58 -2.98
C ALA A 7 7.72 23.52 -4.05
N SER A 8 8.34 22.37 -4.33
CA SER A 8 9.38 22.30 -5.38
C SER A 8 8.80 21.74 -6.70
N LYS A 9 8.19 22.63 -7.47
CA LYS A 9 7.76 22.39 -8.87
C LYS A 9 8.94 22.43 -9.86
N THR A 10 10.02 21.75 -9.60
CA THR A 10 11.07 21.56 -10.62
C THR A 10 11.01 20.09 -11.05
N PRO A 11 10.78 19.76 -12.33
CA PRO A 11 10.94 18.40 -12.80
C PRO A 11 12.44 18.09 -12.73
N ILE A 12 12.83 17.44 -11.64
CA ILE A 12 14.12 16.76 -11.59
C ILE A 12 14.01 15.70 -12.68
N THR A 13 14.87 15.76 -13.70
CA THR A 13 15.11 14.64 -14.59
C THR A 13 15.50 13.45 -13.70
N LYS A 14 14.54 12.60 -13.36
CA LYS A 14 14.72 11.47 -12.45
C LYS A 14 15.69 10.51 -13.14
N LYS A 15 16.96 10.54 -12.75
CA LYS A 15 17.85 9.40 -13.02
C LYS A 15 17.10 8.19 -12.45
N LYS A 16 16.71 7.26 -13.31
CA LYS A 16 15.97 6.07 -12.91
C LYS A 16 16.84 5.29 -11.93
N MET A 17 16.41 5.23 -10.66
CA MET A 17 17.14 4.49 -9.61
C MET A 17 17.24 3.00 -9.99
N GLN A 18 18.39 2.40 -9.71
CA GLN A 18 18.64 0.98 -9.87
C GLN A 18 18.55 0.28 -8.52
N PHE A 19 17.76 -0.77 -8.46
CA PHE A 19 17.56 -1.57 -7.25
C PHE A 19 18.23 -2.93 -7.40
N ALA A 20 18.82 -3.41 -6.30
CA ALA A 20 19.31 -4.78 -6.20
C ALA A 20 18.68 -5.47 -4.99
N VAL A 21 18.45 -6.76 -5.11
CA VAL A 21 17.98 -7.63 -4.01
C VAL A 21 18.93 -8.82 -3.90
N ILE A 22 19.52 -8.97 -2.73
CA ILE A 22 20.41 -10.09 -2.38
C ILE A 22 19.63 -11.00 -1.44
N GLY A 23 19.30 -12.20 -1.91
CA GLY A 23 18.40 -13.13 -1.24
C GLY A 23 16.95 -13.00 -1.76
N GLY A 24 16.47 -14.03 -2.46
CA GLY A 24 15.15 -14.10 -3.13
C GLY A 24 14.10 -14.92 -2.38
N GLY A 25 14.24 -15.05 -1.05
CA GLY A 25 13.24 -15.68 -0.19
C GLY A 25 11.93 -14.89 -0.10
N VAL A 26 11.08 -15.19 0.88
CA VAL A 26 9.76 -14.54 1.07
C VAL A 26 9.88 -13.02 1.16
N ILE A 27 10.81 -12.52 1.95
CA ILE A 27 11.02 -11.07 2.15
C ILE A 27 11.67 -10.44 0.91
N GLY A 28 12.75 -11.02 0.41
CA GLY A 28 13.42 -10.52 -0.80
C GLY A 28 12.52 -10.56 -2.03
N GLY A 29 11.74 -11.63 -2.22
CA GLY A 29 10.71 -11.71 -3.26
C GLY A 29 9.65 -10.62 -3.12
N GLY A 30 9.24 -10.31 -1.90
CA GLY A 30 8.34 -9.21 -1.60
C GLY A 30 8.91 -7.83 -1.95
N TRP A 31 10.19 -7.58 -1.68
CA TRP A 31 10.90 -6.37 -2.13
C TRP A 31 10.96 -6.28 -3.65
N VAL A 32 11.34 -7.39 -4.32
CA VAL A 32 11.35 -7.47 -5.80
C VAL A 32 9.99 -7.07 -6.35
N ALA A 33 8.91 -7.65 -5.83
CA ALA A 33 7.55 -7.36 -6.27
C ALA A 33 7.17 -5.89 -6.06
N ARG A 34 7.47 -5.32 -4.88
CA ARG A 34 7.19 -3.91 -4.58
C ARG A 34 7.92 -2.98 -5.54
N PHE A 35 9.22 -3.18 -5.74
CA PHE A 35 10.02 -2.33 -6.63
C PHE A 35 9.57 -2.42 -8.09
N LEU A 36 9.36 -3.62 -8.61
CA LEU A 36 8.94 -3.82 -10.00
C LEU A 36 7.59 -3.16 -10.29
N LEU A 37 6.59 -3.40 -9.44
CA LEU A 37 5.24 -2.86 -9.64
C LEU A 37 5.17 -1.34 -9.43
N MET A 38 6.13 -0.75 -8.72
CA MET A 38 6.30 0.70 -8.64
C MET A 38 7.21 1.25 -9.75
N GLY A 39 7.48 0.48 -10.81
CA GLY A 39 8.17 0.91 -12.03
C GLY A 39 9.70 0.88 -11.96
N CYS A 40 10.30 0.27 -10.93
CA CYS A 40 11.75 0.22 -10.75
C CYS A 40 12.35 -1.02 -11.41
N ASP A 41 13.52 -0.88 -12.04
CA ASP A 41 14.31 -2.02 -12.51
C ASP A 41 15.02 -2.68 -11.34
N VAL A 42 15.01 -4.02 -11.29
CA VAL A 42 15.56 -4.79 -10.16
C VAL A 42 16.52 -5.87 -10.66
N ASN A 43 17.72 -5.86 -10.09
CA ASN A 43 18.68 -6.95 -10.22
C ASN A 43 18.57 -7.86 -9.00
N VAL A 44 18.59 -9.17 -9.20
CA VAL A 44 18.48 -10.15 -8.10
C VAL A 44 19.66 -11.11 -8.16
N PHE A 45 20.23 -11.38 -7.00
CA PHE A 45 21.16 -12.51 -6.80
C PHE A 45 20.65 -13.38 -5.65
N ASP A 46 20.63 -14.68 -5.90
CA ASP A 46 20.36 -15.71 -4.88
C ASP A 46 21.15 -16.98 -5.21
N THR A 47 21.57 -17.70 -4.19
CA THR A 47 22.25 -19.00 -4.32
C THR A 47 21.28 -20.17 -4.50
N ASP A 48 20.00 -19.98 -4.21
CA ASP A 48 18.97 -21.00 -4.36
C ASP A 48 18.56 -21.11 -5.85
N PRO A 49 18.72 -22.28 -6.49
CA PRO A 49 18.29 -22.49 -7.89
C PRO A 49 16.79 -22.28 -8.09
N GLU A 50 15.98 -22.44 -7.05
CA GLU A 50 14.54 -22.25 -7.06
C GLU A 50 14.11 -20.78 -6.82
N ALA A 51 15.03 -19.87 -6.56
CA ALA A 51 14.73 -18.46 -6.27
C ALA A 51 13.88 -17.81 -7.35
N ARG A 52 14.18 -18.09 -8.63
CA ARG A 52 13.39 -17.57 -9.77
C ARG A 52 11.92 -17.99 -9.71
N ARG A 53 11.65 -19.26 -9.41
CA ARG A 53 10.28 -19.77 -9.29
C ARG A 53 9.56 -19.12 -8.10
N LYS A 54 10.22 -19.08 -6.93
CA LYS A 54 9.67 -18.50 -5.69
C LYS A 54 9.34 -17.01 -5.86
N ILE A 55 10.23 -16.23 -6.46
CA ILE A 55 10.01 -14.80 -6.73
C ILE A 55 8.83 -14.62 -7.69
N ASN A 56 8.73 -15.43 -8.74
CA ASN A 56 7.61 -15.31 -9.69
C ASN A 56 6.26 -15.59 -9.00
N GLU A 57 6.17 -16.55 -8.10
CA GLU A 57 4.94 -16.82 -7.33
C GLU A 57 4.55 -15.63 -6.45
N VAL A 58 5.50 -15.00 -5.77
CA VAL A 58 5.26 -13.78 -4.98
C VAL A 58 4.81 -12.63 -5.90
N LEU A 59 5.46 -12.49 -7.06
CA LEU A 59 5.14 -11.44 -8.01
C LEU A 59 3.74 -11.62 -8.63
N GLU A 60 3.30 -12.85 -8.88
CA GLU A 60 1.93 -13.15 -9.32
C GLU A 60 0.89 -12.71 -8.28
N ASN A 61 1.11 -13.04 -7.01
CA ASN A 61 0.25 -12.56 -5.91
C ASN A 61 0.22 -11.03 -5.83
N ALA A 62 1.38 -10.39 -5.95
CA ALA A 62 1.50 -8.94 -5.89
C ALA A 62 0.81 -8.25 -7.09
N ARG A 63 0.94 -8.77 -8.30
CA ARG A 63 0.25 -8.25 -9.51
C ARG A 63 -1.27 -8.32 -9.37
N ARG A 64 -1.77 -9.35 -8.69
CA ARG A 64 -3.20 -9.51 -8.42
C ARG A 64 -3.72 -8.53 -7.36
N SER A 65 -2.94 -8.27 -6.32
CA SER A 65 -3.43 -7.59 -5.11
C SER A 65 -3.00 -6.11 -5.00
N LEU A 66 -1.74 -5.76 -5.26
CA LEU A 66 -1.23 -4.40 -5.06
C LEU A 66 -1.99 -3.33 -5.86
N PRO A 67 -2.33 -3.54 -7.17
CA PRO A 67 -3.09 -2.55 -7.92
C PRO A 67 -4.46 -2.23 -7.32
N GLY A 68 -5.06 -3.19 -6.61
CA GLY A 68 -6.35 -3.01 -5.95
C GLY A 68 -6.37 -1.97 -4.83
N LEU A 69 -5.21 -1.53 -4.32
CA LEU A 69 -5.10 -0.46 -3.32
C LEU A 69 -5.35 0.93 -3.91
N TYR A 70 -5.14 1.12 -5.20
CA TYR A 70 -5.06 2.42 -5.84
C TYR A 70 -6.22 2.66 -6.81
N GLU A 71 -6.57 3.93 -6.98
CA GLU A 71 -7.57 4.39 -7.96
C GLU A 71 -6.96 4.52 -9.36
N HIS A 72 -5.64 4.79 -9.42
CA HIS A 72 -4.90 4.97 -10.65
C HIS A 72 -4.05 3.76 -10.96
N LEU A 73 -3.69 3.60 -12.24
CA LEU A 73 -2.75 2.55 -12.62
C LEU A 73 -1.40 2.77 -11.96
N LEU A 74 -0.80 1.66 -11.57
CA LEU A 74 0.61 1.64 -11.22
C LEU A 74 1.47 2.00 -12.45
N PRO A 75 2.69 2.50 -12.24
CA PRO A 75 3.64 2.70 -13.31
C PRO A 75 3.86 1.42 -14.13
N LYS A 76 4.36 1.56 -15.36
CA LYS A 76 4.79 0.39 -16.15
C LYS A 76 5.79 -0.43 -15.32
N GLU A 77 5.52 -1.73 -15.18
CA GLU A 77 6.38 -2.65 -14.44
C GLU A 77 7.83 -2.57 -14.90
N GLY A 78 8.73 -2.52 -13.92
CA GLY A 78 10.17 -2.49 -14.15
C GLY A 78 10.71 -3.82 -14.71
N ARG A 79 11.98 -3.81 -15.10
CA ARG A 79 12.67 -4.99 -15.63
C ARG A 79 13.30 -5.79 -14.49
N LEU A 80 13.06 -7.11 -14.46
CA LEU A 80 13.70 -8.07 -13.56
C LEU A 80 14.87 -8.76 -14.24
N VAL A 81 16.05 -8.74 -13.59
CA VAL A 81 17.25 -9.43 -14.05
C VAL A 81 17.80 -10.30 -12.93
N PHE A 82 17.99 -11.58 -13.20
CA PHE A 82 18.70 -12.49 -12.31
C PHE A 82 20.19 -12.50 -12.66
N CYS A 83 21.02 -12.06 -11.73
CA CYS A 83 22.45 -11.94 -11.90
C CYS A 83 23.19 -13.20 -11.41
N PRO A 84 24.29 -13.59 -12.02
CA PRO A 84 25.07 -14.78 -11.61
C PRO A 84 25.95 -14.53 -10.37
N SER A 85 26.12 -13.27 -9.95
CA SER A 85 26.93 -12.90 -8.79
C SER A 85 26.40 -11.65 -8.06
N ILE A 86 26.80 -11.48 -6.80
CA ILE A 86 26.55 -10.25 -6.03
C ILE A 86 27.15 -9.06 -6.77
N ALA A 87 28.39 -9.19 -7.26
CA ALA A 87 29.12 -8.14 -7.95
C ALA A 87 28.33 -7.56 -9.13
N GLU A 88 27.74 -8.42 -9.99
CA GLU A 88 26.91 -7.96 -11.10
C GLU A 88 25.61 -7.31 -10.63
N ALA A 89 24.97 -7.90 -9.62
CA ALA A 89 23.70 -7.39 -9.12
C ALA A 89 23.81 -5.97 -8.57
N VAL A 90 24.90 -5.66 -7.83
CA VAL A 90 25.04 -4.42 -7.09
C VAL A 90 25.84 -3.32 -7.78
N SER A 91 26.52 -3.63 -8.92
CA SER A 91 27.52 -2.76 -9.55
C SER A 91 27.00 -1.35 -9.93
N ARG A 92 25.69 -1.19 -10.12
CA ARG A 92 25.02 0.07 -10.47
C ARG A 92 23.84 0.40 -9.55
N ALA A 93 23.69 -0.33 -8.44
CA ALA A 93 22.56 -0.18 -7.56
C ALA A 93 22.68 1.08 -6.72
N ASP A 94 21.63 1.89 -6.72
CA ASP A 94 21.46 3.02 -5.79
C ASP A 94 20.86 2.53 -4.45
N TRP A 95 20.08 1.42 -4.48
CA TRP A 95 19.49 0.74 -3.33
C TRP A 95 19.73 -0.76 -3.41
N ILE A 96 20.18 -1.37 -2.32
CA ILE A 96 20.45 -2.80 -2.20
C ILE A 96 19.69 -3.35 -0.99
N SER A 97 18.63 -4.13 -1.23
CA SER A 97 17.95 -4.87 -0.17
C SER A 97 18.69 -6.17 0.11
N GLU A 98 19.17 -6.37 1.32
CA GLU A 98 19.74 -7.62 1.78
C GLU A 98 18.67 -8.40 2.56
N SER A 99 18.35 -9.61 2.10
CA SER A 99 17.33 -10.51 2.67
C SER A 99 17.83 -11.97 2.72
N ILE A 100 19.11 -12.13 3.03
CA ILE A 100 19.75 -13.44 3.22
C ILE A 100 19.45 -14.00 4.62
N PRO A 101 19.82 -15.28 4.93
CA PRO A 101 19.51 -15.89 6.22
C PRO A 101 19.94 -15.06 7.42
N GLU A 102 19.17 -15.14 8.52
CA GLU A 102 19.35 -14.35 9.75
C GLU A 102 20.57 -14.87 10.56
N ARG A 103 21.74 -14.73 9.97
CA ARG A 103 23.04 -15.12 10.53
C ARG A 103 24.04 -13.98 10.35
N LEU A 104 24.55 -13.46 11.46
CA LEU A 104 25.41 -12.27 11.47
C LEU A 104 26.69 -12.46 10.66
N ASP A 105 27.34 -13.62 10.79
CA ASP A 105 28.55 -13.97 10.04
C ASP A 105 28.36 -13.97 8.52
N ILE A 106 27.22 -14.49 8.06
CA ILE A 106 26.87 -14.51 6.64
C ILE A 106 26.57 -13.09 6.15
N LYS A 107 25.81 -12.30 6.92
CA LYS A 107 25.47 -10.92 6.56
C LYS A 107 26.72 -10.04 6.48
N GLN A 108 27.59 -10.09 7.46
CA GLN A 108 28.86 -9.34 7.47
C GLN A 108 29.74 -9.69 6.27
N SER A 109 29.87 -10.98 5.95
CA SER A 109 30.62 -11.43 4.75
C SER A 109 30.00 -10.90 3.46
N ALA A 110 28.68 -10.94 3.35
CA ALA A 110 27.96 -10.40 2.18
C ALA A 110 28.14 -8.88 2.05
N TYR A 111 28.14 -8.12 3.15
CA TYR A 111 28.36 -6.67 3.09
C TYR A 111 29.76 -6.31 2.59
N LEU A 112 30.80 -7.06 2.97
CA LEU A 112 32.15 -6.85 2.45
C LEU A 112 32.18 -7.05 0.93
N GLU A 113 31.54 -8.10 0.41
CA GLU A 113 31.44 -8.35 -1.02
C GLU A 113 30.62 -7.27 -1.72
N ILE A 114 29.45 -6.91 -1.18
CA ILE A 114 28.60 -5.84 -1.72
C ILE A 114 29.37 -4.52 -1.80
N GLN A 115 30.05 -4.13 -0.72
CA GLN A 115 30.82 -2.88 -0.67
C GLN A 115 32.04 -2.87 -1.58
N GLY A 116 32.58 -4.03 -1.93
CA GLY A 116 33.64 -4.17 -2.94
C GLY A 116 33.19 -3.81 -4.34
N HIS A 117 31.89 -3.85 -4.63
CA HIS A 117 31.34 -3.72 -5.98
C HIS A 117 30.25 -2.68 -6.17
N CYS A 118 29.59 -2.21 -5.11
CA CYS A 118 28.53 -1.22 -5.20
C CYS A 118 29.07 0.22 -5.21
N PRO A 119 28.30 1.20 -5.74
CA PRO A 119 28.61 2.62 -5.62
C PRO A 119 28.82 3.07 -4.16
N GLU A 120 29.69 4.07 -3.96
CA GLU A 120 30.01 4.58 -2.62
C GLU A 120 28.83 5.25 -1.93
N ASP A 121 27.86 5.75 -2.67
CA ASP A 121 26.65 6.38 -2.20
C ASP A 121 25.42 5.46 -2.17
N ALA A 122 25.57 4.17 -2.53
CA ALA A 122 24.49 3.20 -2.47
C ALA A 122 23.99 3.01 -1.03
N ILE A 123 22.68 2.78 -0.87
CA ILE A 123 22.07 2.39 0.40
C ILE A 123 22.06 0.86 0.47
N ILE A 124 22.66 0.28 1.52
CA ILE A 124 22.58 -1.15 1.82
C ILE A 124 21.58 -1.32 2.95
N ALA A 125 20.40 -1.85 2.61
CA ALA A 125 19.23 -1.96 3.46
C ALA A 125 19.03 -3.42 3.90
N SER A 126 19.39 -3.76 5.13
CA SER A 126 19.16 -5.08 5.70
C SER A 126 17.70 -5.27 6.10
N SER A 127 17.11 -6.40 5.73
CA SER A 127 15.76 -6.80 6.14
C SER A 127 15.76 -7.57 7.47
N THR A 128 16.83 -7.50 8.26
CA THR A 128 16.93 -8.20 9.55
C THR A 128 15.82 -7.77 10.50
N SER A 129 15.26 -8.74 11.23
CA SER A 129 14.26 -8.47 12.27
C SER A 129 14.91 -8.19 13.64
N GLY A 130 16.12 -8.71 13.89
CA GLY A 130 16.72 -8.68 15.23
C GLY A 130 18.02 -7.90 15.37
N PHE A 131 18.93 -7.96 14.38
CA PHE A 131 20.25 -7.36 14.51
C PHE A 131 20.23 -5.84 14.47
N LYS A 132 21.08 -5.24 15.30
CA LYS A 132 21.30 -3.79 15.30
C LYS A 132 22.24 -3.37 14.15
N PRO A 133 22.10 -2.15 13.63
CA PRO A 133 23.06 -1.60 12.66
C PRO A 133 24.52 -1.72 13.09
N SER A 134 24.84 -1.44 14.36
CA SER A 134 26.19 -1.54 14.89
C SER A 134 26.79 -2.96 14.76
N GLU A 135 25.99 -4.00 14.94
CA GLU A 135 26.40 -5.41 14.77
C GLU A 135 26.63 -5.75 13.28
N LEU A 136 25.74 -5.30 12.41
CA LEU A 136 25.85 -5.52 10.97
C LEU A 136 27.04 -4.79 10.34
N GLN A 137 27.38 -3.63 10.88
CA GLN A 137 28.44 -2.74 10.40
C GLN A 137 29.85 -3.16 10.85
N GLU A 138 29.98 -4.14 11.74
CA GLU A 138 31.27 -4.61 12.22
C GLU A 138 32.13 -5.06 11.03
N ASN A 139 33.39 -4.56 10.99
CA ASN A 139 34.35 -4.77 9.90
C ASN A 139 33.94 -4.23 8.51
N ALA A 140 32.84 -3.51 8.39
CA ALA A 140 32.45 -2.91 7.14
C ALA A 140 33.37 -1.76 6.72
N SER A 141 33.75 -1.67 5.44
CA SER A 141 34.57 -0.60 4.90
C SER A 141 33.89 0.76 4.89
N ARG A 142 32.58 0.78 4.74
CA ARG A 142 31.71 1.97 4.73
C ARG A 142 30.49 1.73 5.61
N PRO A 143 30.63 1.70 6.96
CA PRO A 143 29.54 1.34 7.87
C PRO A 143 28.28 2.17 7.70
N GLN A 144 28.39 3.49 7.37
CA GLN A 144 27.23 4.37 7.21
C GLN A 144 26.31 4.00 6.03
N GLN A 145 26.80 3.20 5.06
CA GLN A 145 25.97 2.68 3.98
C GLN A 145 24.95 1.64 4.44
N ILE A 146 25.29 0.89 5.51
CA ILE A 146 24.53 -0.24 6.01
C ILE A 146 23.52 0.28 7.04
N ILE A 147 22.25 0.13 6.73
CA ILE A 147 21.13 0.44 7.63
C ILE A 147 20.23 -0.77 7.75
N VAL A 148 19.42 -0.80 8.78
CA VAL A 148 18.24 -1.67 8.83
C VAL A 148 17.09 -0.98 8.12
N ALA A 149 16.43 -1.71 7.23
CA ALA A 149 15.14 -1.36 6.63
C ALA A 149 14.22 -2.58 6.76
N HIS A 150 13.63 -2.73 7.94
CA HIS A 150 12.84 -3.88 8.33
C HIS A 150 11.40 -3.77 7.81
N PRO A 151 11.00 -4.60 6.82
CA PRO A 151 9.65 -4.62 6.29
C PRO A 151 8.77 -5.64 7.02
N PHE A 152 7.47 -5.61 6.76
CA PHE A 152 6.52 -6.62 7.22
C PHE A 152 5.96 -7.42 6.04
N ASN A 153 5.80 -8.74 6.23
CA ASN A 153 5.24 -9.63 5.22
C ASN A 153 3.70 -9.52 5.19
N PRO A 154 3.08 -9.32 4.01
CA PRO A 154 3.66 -9.25 2.67
C PRO A 154 4.22 -7.84 2.32
N VAL A 155 5.50 -7.77 1.99
CA VAL A 155 6.22 -6.50 1.73
C VAL A 155 5.59 -5.67 0.61
N TYR A 156 4.96 -6.32 -0.37
CA TYR A 156 4.30 -5.63 -1.47
C TYR A 156 2.95 -4.97 -1.07
N LEU A 157 2.36 -5.32 0.08
CA LEU A 157 1.10 -4.72 0.56
C LEU A 157 1.29 -3.88 1.82
N LEU A 158 1.94 -4.43 2.86
CA LEU A 158 2.11 -3.72 4.12
C LEU A 158 3.09 -2.56 3.95
N PRO A 159 2.67 -1.34 4.27
CA PRO A 159 3.49 -0.16 3.97
C PRO A 159 4.62 0.08 4.96
N LEU A 160 4.56 -0.46 6.19
CA LEU A 160 5.53 -0.16 7.24
C LEU A 160 6.92 -0.68 6.90
N VAL A 161 7.93 0.21 7.02
CA VAL A 161 9.36 -0.16 7.03
C VAL A 161 10.04 0.58 8.18
N GLU A 162 10.59 -0.15 9.13
CA GLU A 162 11.38 0.44 10.22
C GLU A 162 12.79 0.74 9.72
N LEU A 163 13.23 1.98 9.92
CA LEU A 163 14.58 2.44 9.52
C LEU A 163 15.44 2.71 10.74
N VAL A 164 16.58 2.02 10.82
CA VAL A 164 17.56 2.20 11.89
C VAL A 164 18.96 2.32 11.30
N GLY A 165 19.77 3.28 11.76
CA GLY A 165 21.14 3.47 11.31
C GLY A 165 21.56 4.93 11.19
N ASP A 166 22.56 5.22 10.35
CA ASP A 166 23.06 6.58 10.13
C ASP A 166 21.92 7.55 9.76
N PRO A 167 21.82 8.72 10.44
CA PRO A 167 20.73 9.66 10.23
C PRO A 167 20.59 10.17 8.79
N LYS A 168 21.69 10.39 8.07
CA LYS A 168 21.66 10.87 6.68
C LYS A 168 21.21 9.76 5.73
N THR A 169 21.71 8.56 5.93
CA THR A 169 21.34 7.39 5.11
C THR A 169 19.90 6.98 5.34
N THR A 170 19.41 6.98 6.58
CA THR A 170 18.00 6.69 6.90
C THR A 170 17.04 7.77 6.38
N GLU A 171 17.46 9.04 6.33
CA GLU A 171 16.68 10.11 5.71
C GLU A 171 16.52 9.92 4.19
N ARG A 172 17.62 9.61 3.49
CA ARG A 172 17.59 9.25 2.06
C ARG A 172 16.74 8.02 1.81
N ALA A 173 16.88 6.99 2.64
CA ALA A 173 16.08 5.78 2.58
C ALA A 173 14.58 6.07 2.75
N ALA A 174 14.23 6.94 3.70
CA ALA A 174 12.85 7.37 3.92
C ALA A 174 12.24 8.06 2.68
N MET A 175 13.00 8.92 2.00
CA MET A 175 12.54 9.56 0.76
C MET A 175 12.29 8.53 -0.34
N VAL A 176 13.18 7.56 -0.53
CA VAL A 176 13.02 6.48 -1.51
C VAL A 176 11.78 5.64 -1.22
N LEU A 177 11.62 5.18 0.02
CA LEU A 177 10.49 4.35 0.43
C LEU A 177 9.14 5.08 0.30
N SER A 178 9.09 6.37 0.66
CA SER A 178 7.89 7.18 0.48
C SER A 178 7.48 7.31 -0.99
N GLN A 179 8.44 7.45 -1.91
CA GLN A 179 8.17 7.47 -3.37
C GLN A 179 7.63 6.12 -3.88
N LEU A 180 7.97 5.03 -3.20
CA LEU A 180 7.45 3.68 -3.48
C LEU A 180 6.11 3.40 -2.77
N GLY A 181 5.49 4.41 -2.14
CA GLY A 181 4.22 4.27 -1.44
C GLY A 181 4.32 3.45 -0.15
N MET A 182 5.49 3.48 0.51
CA MET A 182 5.71 2.85 1.80
C MET A 182 5.77 3.89 2.93
N HIS A 183 5.62 3.45 4.17
CA HIS A 183 5.66 4.29 5.37
C HIS A 183 6.95 4.04 6.16
N PRO A 184 8.00 4.87 5.98
CA PRO A 184 9.24 4.73 6.73
C PRO A 184 9.08 5.21 8.16
N LEU A 185 9.25 4.30 9.14
CA LEU A 185 9.27 4.62 10.56
C LEU A 185 10.74 4.72 11.04
N ARG A 186 11.22 5.93 11.27
CA ARG A 186 12.60 6.15 11.75
C ARG A 186 12.72 5.85 13.23
N VAL A 187 13.43 4.80 13.60
CA VAL A 187 13.75 4.42 14.98
C VAL A 187 14.88 5.31 15.49
N ARG A 188 14.66 6.01 16.61
CA ARG A 188 15.56 7.05 17.10
C ARG A 188 16.88 6.52 17.67
N LYS A 189 16.87 5.29 18.17
CA LYS A 189 18.03 4.59 18.74
C LYS A 189 17.95 3.13 18.33
N GLU A 190 19.07 2.52 18.05
CA GLU A 190 19.11 1.07 17.84
C GLU A 190 18.74 0.32 19.12
N ILE A 191 17.88 -0.65 18.96
CA ILE A 191 17.45 -1.58 19.99
C ILE A 191 17.26 -2.96 19.35
N ASP A 192 17.36 -4.00 20.14
CA ASP A 192 17.07 -5.36 19.67
C ASP A 192 15.60 -5.46 19.21
N ALA A 193 15.36 -6.10 18.08
CA ALA A 193 14.03 -6.34 17.48
C ALA A 193 13.23 -5.07 17.15
N HIS A 194 13.87 -3.92 17.08
CA HIS A 194 13.27 -2.62 16.69
C HIS A 194 12.00 -2.28 17.49
N ILE A 195 11.00 -1.59 16.94
CA ILE A 195 9.77 -1.20 17.66
C ILE A 195 8.66 -2.23 17.43
N ALA A 196 8.34 -2.49 16.16
CA ALA A 196 7.15 -3.26 15.82
C ALA A 196 7.34 -4.74 16.11
N ASP A 197 8.51 -5.30 15.79
CA ASP A 197 8.82 -6.70 16.12
C ASP A 197 8.88 -6.92 17.64
N ARG A 198 9.41 -5.98 18.38
CA ARG A 198 9.42 -6.07 19.85
C ARG A 198 8.01 -6.12 20.45
N LEU A 199 7.06 -5.38 19.86
CA LEU A 199 5.65 -5.46 20.25
C LEU A 199 5.00 -6.77 19.83
N LEU A 200 5.31 -7.24 18.60
CA LEU A 200 4.84 -8.52 18.07
C LEU A 200 5.32 -9.69 18.93
N GLU A 201 6.61 -9.73 19.26
CA GLU A 201 7.23 -10.75 20.11
C GLU A 201 6.61 -10.81 21.51
N ALA A 202 6.24 -9.67 22.09
CA ALA A 202 5.57 -9.64 23.38
C ALA A 202 4.23 -10.38 23.34
N VAL A 203 3.43 -10.13 22.31
CA VAL A 203 2.13 -10.82 22.12
C VAL A 203 2.33 -12.30 21.82
N TRP A 204 3.30 -12.65 21.01
CA TRP A 204 3.57 -14.05 20.65
C TRP A 204 4.04 -14.87 21.83
N ARG A 205 4.96 -14.36 22.65
CA ARG A 205 5.42 -15.03 23.89
C ARG A 205 4.24 -15.35 24.81
N GLU A 206 3.36 -14.39 24.99
CA GLU A 206 2.17 -14.58 25.81
C GLU A 206 1.24 -15.66 25.22
N GLY A 207 1.06 -15.67 23.90
CA GLY A 207 0.30 -16.70 23.19
C GLY A 207 0.89 -18.12 23.41
N LEU A 208 2.21 -18.27 23.38
CA LEU A 208 2.88 -19.54 23.65
C LEU A 208 2.61 -20.06 25.07
N TRP A 209 2.61 -19.17 26.07
CA TRP A 209 2.27 -19.54 27.45
C TRP A 209 0.82 -19.95 27.62
N LEU A 210 -0.12 -19.25 26.99
CA LEU A 210 -1.55 -19.62 27.04
C LEU A 210 -1.80 -21.02 26.49
N ILE A 211 -1.08 -21.43 25.42
CA ILE A 211 -1.18 -22.78 24.86
C ILE A 211 -0.47 -23.81 25.75
N ASN A 212 0.74 -23.49 26.24
CA ASN A 212 1.53 -24.37 27.11
C ASN A 212 0.76 -24.73 28.40
N ASP A 213 0.16 -23.74 29.03
CA ASP A 213 -0.59 -23.88 30.27
C ASP A 213 -2.01 -24.47 30.05
N GLY A 214 -2.39 -24.76 28.79
CA GLY A 214 -3.68 -25.33 28.44
C GLY A 214 -4.88 -24.39 28.62
N ILE A 215 -4.64 -23.08 28.62
CA ILE A 215 -5.67 -22.06 28.80
C ILE A 215 -6.41 -21.78 27.49
N ALA A 216 -5.71 -21.75 26.37
CA ALA A 216 -6.28 -21.47 25.06
C ALA A 216 -5.65 -22.31 23.95
N THR A 217 -6.38 -22.47 22.86
CA THR A 217 -5.92 -23.02 21.59
C THR A 217 -5.39 -21.90 20.68
N THR A 218 -4.68 -22.25 19.61
CA THR A 218 -4.27 -21.28 18.56
C THR A 218 -5.46 -20.50 18.02
N GLN A 219 -6.59 -21.17 17.75
CA GLN A 219 -7.81 -20.54 17.24
C GLN A 219 -8.38 -19.51 18.22
N GLU A 220 -8.48 -19.85 19.52
CA GLU A 220 -9.03 -18.94 20.52
C GLU A 220 -8.17 -17.70 20.72
N ILE A 221 -6.84 -17.83 20.60
CA ILE A 221 -5.91 -16.68 20.64
C ILE A 221 -6.11 -15.80 19.39
N ASP A 222 -6.16 -16.41 18.20
CA ASP A 222 -6.42 -15.69 16.96
C ASP A 222 -7.78 -14.97 16.98
N ASP A 223 -8.82 -15.62 17.52
CA ASP A 223 -10.16 -15.05 17.66
C ASP A 223 -10.16 -13.84 18.62
N ALA A 224 -9.44 -13.92 19.73
CA ALA A 224 -9.30 -12.79 20.65
C ALA A 224 -8.66 -11.57 19.95
N ILE A 225 -7.71 -11.78 19.05
CA ILE A 225 -7.07 -10.72 18.25
C ILE A 225 -8.02 -10.25 17.14
N ARG A 226 -8.53 -11.16 16.30
CA ARG A 226 -9.33 -10.86 15.10
C ARG A 226 -10.64 -10.15 15.41
N PHE A 227 -11.35 -10.57 16.46
CA PHE A 227 -12.65 -10.03 16.84
C PHE A 227 -12.57 -9.01 17.98
N GLY A 228 -11.39 -8.83 18.57
CA GLY A 228 -11.16 -7.94 19.71
C GLY A 228 -10.27 -6.75 19.39
N PHE A 229 -9.15 -6.67 20.10
CA PHE A 229 -8.26 -5.50 20.08
C PHE A 229 -7.55 -5.28 18.73
N GLY A 230 -7.35 -6.31 17.93
CA GLY A 230 -6.72 -6.20 16.61
C GLY A 230 -7.48 -5.27 15.66
N LEU A 231 -8.84 -5.29 15.68
CA LEU A 231 -9.66 -4.36 14.89
C LEU A 231 -9.44 -2.90 15.29
N ARG A 232 -9.21 -2.62 16.57
CA ARG A 232 -8.92 -1.27 17.04
C ARG A 232 -7.51 -0.84 16.66
N TRP A 233 -6.54 -1.74 16.84
CA TRP A 233 -5.14 -1.46 16.54
C TRP A 233 -4.87 -1.26 15.04
N ALA A 234 -5.59 -1.96 14.17
CA ALA A 234 -5.46 -1.78 12.73
C ALA A 234 -5.78 -0.35 12.25
N GLN A 235 -6.64 0.37 12.95
CA GLN A 235 -7.04 1.72 12.57
C GLN A 235 -6.38 2.83 13.39
N MET A 236 -6.13 2.62 14.69
CA MET A 236 -5.68 3.66 15.62
C MET A 236 -4.33 3.36 16.29
N GLY A 237 -3.87 2.12 16.26
CA GLY A 237 -2.79 1.69 17.11
C GLY A 237 -3.19 1.59 18.58
N MET A 238 -2.20 1.33 19.43
CA MET A 238 -2.43 1.06 20.86
C MET A 238 -2.71 2.34 21.66
N PHE A 239 -1.87 3.35 21.55
CA PHE A 239 -1.95 4.55 22.40
C PHE A 239 -3.18 5.42 22.10
N GLU A 240 -3.58 5.57 20.83
CA GLU A 240 -4.82 6.29 20.51
C GLU A 240 -6.06 5.55 21.00
N THR A 241 -6.06 4.21 20.91
CA THR A 241 -7.12 3.37 21.48
C THR A 241 -7.27 3.63 22.99
N TYR A 242 -6.16 3.70 23.72
CA TYR A 242 -6.19 3.96 25.16
C TYR A 242 -6.49 5.40 25.51
N ARG A 243 -6.09 6.36 24.67
CA ARG A 243 -6.50 7.77 24.84
C ARG A 243 -8.02 7.92 24.81
N ILE A 244 -8.69 7.26 23.89
CA ILE A 244 -10.16 7.24 23.79
C ILE A 244 -10.78 6.56 25.02
N ALA A 245 -10.20 5.46 25.49
CA ALA A 245 -10.66 4.74 26.67
C ALA A 245 -10.56 5.58 27.97
N GLY A 246 -9.67 6.58 28.01
CA GLY A 246 -9.58 7.57 29.09
C GLY A 246 -10.68 8.64 29.09
N GLY A 247 -11.57 8.61 28.09
CA GLY A 247 -12.66 9.59 27.95
C GLY A 247 -12.15 11.02 27.71
N GLU A 248 -12.93 12.02 28.14
CA GLU A 248 -12.55 13.43 27.94
C GLU A 248 -11.24 13.82 28.65
N ALA A 249 -10.87 13.14 29.75
CA ALA A 249 -9.61 13.35 30.46
C ALA A 249 -8.38 12.70 29.75
N GLY A 250 -8.59 11.88 28.71
CA GLY A 250 -7.58 11.38 27.80
C GLY A 250 -6.57 10.42 28.41
N MET A 251 -5.36 10.37 27.81
CA MET A 251 -4.33 9.38 28.15
C MET A 251 -3.83 9.45 29.59
N ALA A 252 -3.70 10.66 30.15
CA ALA A 252 -3.22 10.81 31.53
C ALA A 252 -4.16 10.11 32.52
N HIS A 253 -5.48 10.30 32.35
CA HIS A 253 -6.48 9.63 33.17
C HIS A 253 -6.46 8.11 32.99
N PHE A 254 -6.36 7.64 31.75
CA PHE A 254 -6.25 6.20 31.48
C PHE A 254 -5.05 5.59 32.20
N ILE A 255 -3.86 6.21 32.12
CA ILE A 255 -2.66 5.70 32.79
C ILE A 255 -2.82 5.73 34.31
N GLN A 256 -3.39 6.79 34.87
CA GLN A 256 -3.60 6.87 36.31
C GLN A 256 -4.57 5.81 36.83
N GLN A 257 -5.60 5.50 36.05
CA GLN A 257 -6.64 4.54 36.44
C GLN A 257 -6.21 3.08 36.22
N PHE A 258 -5.59 2.77 35.08
CA PHE A 258 -5.28 1.40 34.67
C PHE A 258 -3.81 1.05 34.79
N GLY A 259 -2.90 2.04 34.84
CA GLY A 259 -1.46 1.81 34.97
C GLY A 259 -1.05 0.94 36.16
N PRO A 260 -1.64 1.13 37.37
CA PRO A 260 -1.34 0.26 38.52
C PRO A 260 -1.60 -1.22 38.28
N ALA A 261 -2.54 -1.59 37.39
CA ALA A 261 -2.81 -2.98 37.05
C ALA A 261 -1.66 -3.65 36.27
N LEU A 262 -0.75 -2.88 35.66
CA LEU A 262 0.43 -3.40 34.99
C LEU A 262 1.47 -4.00 35.95
N GLU A 263 1.38 -3.68 37.25
CA GLU A 263 2.22 -4.30 38.30
C GLU A 263 1.71 -5.70 38.69
N TRP A 264 0.51 -6.08 38.26
CA TRP A 264 -0.05 -7.39 38.55
C TRP A 264 0.55 -8.46 37.61
N PRO A 265 0.74 -9.72 38.11
CA PRO A 265 1.37 -10.77 37.34
C PRO A 265 0.40 -11.39 36.30
N TRP A 266 -0.17 -10.55 35.43
CA TRP A 266 -1.10 -11.02 34.40
C TRP A 266 -0.41 -11.56 33.17
N THR A 267 0.89 -11.25 32.98
CA THR A 267 1.65 -11.65 31.80
C THR A 267 2.99 -12.28 32.17
N LYS A 268 3.55 -13.07 31.23
CA LYS A 268 4.87 -13.72 31.34
C LYS A 268 5.85 -13.18 30.31
N LEU A 269 5.79 -11.90 29.96
CA LEU A 269 6.47 -11.27 28.80
C LEU A 269 7.96 -11.57 28.67
N MET A 270 8.70 -11.82 29.76
CA MET A 270 10.14 -12.09 29.73
C MET A 270 10.49 -13.58 29.62
N ASP A 271 9.51 -14.46 29.82
CA ASP A 271 9.69 -15.90 29.76
C ASP A 271 9.17 -16.47 28.45
N VAL A 272 9.77 -17.59 28.03
CA VAL A 272 9.28 -18.39 26.90
C VAL A 272 9.20 -19.83 27.39
N PRO A 273 8.11 -20.57 27.12
CA PRO A 273 8.04 -21.98 27.45
C PRO A 273 9.11 -22.76 26.68
N GLU A 274 9.63 -23.82 27.27
CA GLU A 274 10.56 -24.70 26.53
C GLU A 274 9.83 -25.30 25.33
N LEU A 275 10.40 -25.13 24.14
CA LEU A 275 9.84 -25.65 22.88
C LEU A 275 10.13 -27.14 22.73
N THR A 276 9.47 -27.95 23.58
CA THR A 276 9.55 -29.40 23.51
C THR A 276 8.84 -29.93 22.26
N ASP A 277 9.22 -31.14 21.82
CA ASP A 277 8.51 -31.81 20.71
C ASP A 277 7.00 -31.94 20.99
N GLU A 278 6.61 -32.16 22.25
CA GLU A 278 5.21 -32.22 22.65
C GLU A 278 4.49 -30.89 22.41
N LEU A 279 5.07 -29.77 22.82
CA LEU A 279 4.49 -28.45 22.61
C LEU A 279 4.44 -28.07 21.12
N ILE A 280 5.51 -28.34 20.37
CA ILE A 280 5.55 -28.12 18.93
C ILE A 280 4.46 -28.93 18.22
N ASN A 281 4.33 -30.22 18.52
CA ASN A 281 3.30 -31.06 17.91
C ASN A 281 1.89 -30.65 18.31
N LYS A 282 1.69 -30.19 19.54
CA LYS A 282 0.41 -29.65 20.01
C LYS A 282 0.01 -28.41 19.20
N ILE A 283 0.92 -27.44 19.05
CA ILE A 283 0.67 -26.19 18.30
C ILE A 283 0.41 -26.51 16.82
N ALA A 284 1.25 -27.34 16.19
CA ALA A 284 1.09 -27.74 14.79
C ALA A 284 -0.26 -28.43 14.55
N GLY A 285 -0.63 -29.39 15.40
CA GLY A 285 -1.92 -30.08 15.30
C GLY A 285 -3.14 -29.18 15.49
N GLN A 286 -3.06 -28.20 16.37
CA GLN A 286 -4.12 -27.18 16.52
C GLN A 286 -4.19 -26.27 15.28
N SER A 287 -3.07 -25.84 14.74
CA SER A 287 -3.00 -25.03 13.52
C SER A 287 -3.58 -25.77 12.31
N ASP A 288 -3.28 -27.07 12.17
CA ASP A 288 -3.85 -27.91 11.11
C ASP A 288 -5.37 -28.07 11.27
N GLN A 289 -5.88 -28.22 12.50
CA GLN A 289 -7.32 -28.25 12.76
C GLN A 289 -8.00 -26.93 12.42
N GLN A 290 -7.34 -25.81 12.67
CA GLN A 290 -7.85 -24.46 12.45
C GLN A 290 -7.94 -24.12 10.94
N SER A 291 -6.92 -24.40 10.17
CA SER A 291 -6.79 -23.93 8.78
C SER A 291 -6.16 -24.92 7.80
N GLY A 292 -5.88 -26.15 8.19
CA GLY A 292 -5.25 -27.16 7.35
C GLY A 292 -6.07 -27.63 6.14
N GLN A 293 -7.34 -27.23 6.04
CA GLN A 293 -8.16 -27.40 4.83
C GLN A 293 -7.71 -26.52 3.66
N TYR A 294 -6.92 -25.46 3.91
CA TYR A 294 -6.40 -24.55 2.92
C TYR A 294 -4.91 -24.81 2.70
N SER A 295 -4.46 -24.74 1.46
CA SER A 295 -3.04 -24.66 1.16
C SER A 295 -2.47 -23.30 1.61
N ILE A 296 -1.17 -23.21 1.82
CA ILE A 296 -0.50 -21.93 2.15
C ILE A 296 -0.80 -20.87 1.09
N ARG A 297 -0.87 -21.26 -0.20
CA ARG A 297 -1.18 -20.31 -1.31
C ARG A 297 -2.62 -19.79 -1.24
N GLU A 298 -3.57 -20.58 -0.80
CA GLU A 298 -4.94 -20.12 -0.58
C GLU A 298 -5.00 -19.16 0.62
N LEU A 299 -4.30 -19.45 1.71
CA LEU A 299 -4.21 -18.56 2.86
C LEU A 299 -3.54 -17.22 2.51
N GLU A 300 -2.48 -17.22 1.71
CA GLU A 300 -1.85 -15.99 1.20
C GLU A 300 -2.84 -15.13 0.41
N ARG A 301 -3.64 -15.73 -0.48
CA ARG A 301 -4.65 -15.00 -1.26
C ARG A 301 -5.74 -14.40 -0.38
N ILE A 302 -6.26 -15.17 0.58
CA ILE A 302 -7.27 -14.70 1.55
C ILE A 302 -6.70 -13.50 2.34
N ARG A 303 -5.46 -13.62 2.83
CA ARG A 303 -4.77 -12.53 3.54
C ARG A 303 -4.67 -11.27 2.69
N ASP A 304 -4.19 -11.39 1.46
CA ASP A 304 -3.97 -10.27 0.56
C ASP A 304 -5.29 -9.56 0.22
N ASP A 305 -6.34 -10.31 -0.09
CA ASP A 305 -7.66 -9.75 -0.39
C ASP A 305 -8.24 -9.00 0.81
N ASN A 306 -8.10 -9.56 2.02
CA ASN A 306 -8.54 -8.91 3.25
C ASN A 306 -7.73 -7.64 3.55
N LEU A 307 -6.40 -7.65 3.35
CA LEU A 307 -5.55 -6.46 3.54
C LEU A 307 -5.93 -5.35 2.57
N VAL A 308 -6.15 -5.66 1.30
CA VAL A 308 -6.62 -4.69 0.30
C VAL A 308 -7.96 -4.09 0.71
N ALA A 309 -8.93 -4.92 1.11
CA ALA A 309 -10.25 -4.44 1.53
C ALA A 309 -10.18 -3.52 2.75
N MET A 310 -9.42 -3.90 3.78
CA MET A 310 -9.25 -3.09 5.00
C MET A 310 -8.55 -1.75 4.71
N MET A 311 -7.46 -1.76 3.96
CA MET A 311 -6.74 -0.52 3.62
C MET A 311 -7.58 0.41 2.74
N ARG A 312 -8.38 -0.13 1.81
CA ARG A 312 -9.34 0.66 1.03
C ARG A 312 -10.45 1.28 1.89
N ALA A 313 -10.96 0.57 2.88
CA ALA A 313 -11.93 1.13 3.82
C ALA A 313 -11.35 2.31 4.61
N LEU A 314 -10.10 2.22 5.06
CA LEU A 314 -9.38 3.30 5.73
C LEU A 314 -9.11 4.49 4.79
N LYS A 315 -8.91 4.24 3.50
CA LYS A 315 -8.73 5.26 2.45
C LYS A 315 -9.92 6.21 2.36
N VAL A 316 -11.16 5.70 2.46
CA VAL A 316 -12.40 6.51 2.44
C VAL A 316 -12.44 7.54 3.58
N LYS A 317 -11.80 7.23 4.71
CA LYS A 317 -11.74 8.10 5.90
C LYS A 317 -10.46 8.94 5.98
N ASP A 318 -9.56 8.82 5.01
CA ASP A 318 -8.25 9.49 5.00
C ASP A 318 -7.48 9.29 6.32
N TRP A 319 -7.46 8.06 6.82
CA TRP A 319 -6.89 7.74 8.15
C TRP A 319 -5.89 6.57 8.09
N GLY A 320 -4.80 6.67 8.87
CA GLY A 320 -3.77 5.63 8.99
C GLY A 320 -3.20 5.19 7.64
N ALA A 321 -3.20 3.90 7.34
CA ALA A 321 -2.76 3.39 6.05
C ALA A 321 -3.56 3.98 4.87
N GLY A 322 -4.82 4.36 5.08
CA GLY A 322 -5.65 4.98 4.06
C GLY A 322 -5.14 6.34 3.59
N SER A 323 -4.66 7.20 4.51
CA SER A 323 -4.04 8.50 4.16
C SER A 323 -2.81 8.31 3.28
N LEU A 324 -1.99 7.30 3.56
CA LEU A 324 -0.84 6.97 2.71
C LEU A 324 -1.29 6.57 1.30
N LEU A 325 -2.32 5.73 1.17
CA LEU A 325 -2.85 5.34 -0.14
C LEU A 325 -3.37 6.55 -0.93
N ASN A 326 -4.05 7.50 -0.27
CA ASN A 326 -4.51 8.74 -0.93
C ASN A 326 -3.34 9.58 -1.44
N GLN A 327 -2.25 9.70 -0.68
CA GLN A 327 -1.03 10.40 -1.13
C GLN A 327 -0.40 9.73 -2.34
N VAL A 328 -0.32 8.39 -2.35
CA VAL A 328 0.20 7.63 -3.50
C VAL A 328 -0.69 7.83 -4.72
N ASP A 329 -2.01 7.77 -4.57
CA ASP A 329 -2.95 8.02 -5.67
C ASP A 329 -2.81 9.43 -6.25
N GLN A 330 -2.62 10.45 -5.41
CA GLN A 330 -2.33 11.80 -5.90
C GLN A 330 -1.06 11.84 -6.74
N THR A 331 -0.01 11.13 -6.32
CA THR A 331 1.23 11.04 -7.10
C THR A 331 1.02 10.30 -8.41
N LEU A 332 0.32 9.16 -8.38
CA LEU A 332 0.01 8.38 -9.58
C LEU A 332 -0.88 9.15 -10.57
N SER A 333 -1.82 9.96 -10.07
CA SER A 333 -2.67 10.80 -10.92
C SER A 333 -1.90 11.87 -11.68
N LEU A 334 -0.80 12.39 -11.11
CA LEU A 334 0.07 13.37 -11.77
C LEU A 334 0.96 12.74 -12.86
N GLU A 335 1.20 11.44 -12.77
CA GLU A 335 2.00 10.68 -13.77
C GLU A 335 1.14 10.11 -14.91
N THR A 336 -0.19 10.13 -14.77
CA THR A 336 -1.11 9.70 -15.84
C THR A 336 -1.42 10.88 -16.77
N ASP A 337 -1.44 10.61 -18.10
CA ASP A 337 -1.87 11.56 -19.13
C ASP A 337 -3.38 11.84 -19.03
N MET A 338 -3.83 12.34 -17.89
CA MET A 338 -5.22 12.74 -17.71
C MET A 338 -5.45 14.09 -18.40
N PRO A 339 -6.58 14.30 -19.07
CA PRO A 339 -6.82 15.54 -19.76
C PRO A 339 -6.83 16.70 -18.76
N THR A 340 -5.93 17.67 -18.98
CA THR A 340 -5.87 18.92 -18.20
C THR A 340 -6.92 19.94 -18.63
N ALA A 341 -7.56 19.70 -19.77
CA ALA A 341 -8.65 20.53 -20.31
C ALA A 341 -9.81 19.62 -20.78
N PRO A 342 -11.06 20.10 -20.67
CA PRO A 342 -12.21 19.37 -21.17
C PRO A 342 -12.13 19.25 -22.70
N PRO A 343 -12.63 18.13 -23.28
CA PRO A 343 -12.69 17.94 -24.73
C PRO A 343 -13.69 18.92 -25.37
N ALA A 344 -13.55 19.19 -26.66
CA ALA A 344 -14.59 19.86 -27.42
C ALA A 344 -15.90 19.06 -27.39
N LEU A 345 -17.02 19.70 -27.68
CA LEU A 345 -18.32 19.06 -27.69
C LEU A 345 -18.34 17.88 -28.68
N GLY A 346 -18.67 16.70 -28.18
CA GLY A 346 -18.70 15.46 -28.97
C GLY A 346 -17.36 14.69 -29.01
N ASP A 347 -16.25 15.35 -28.70
CA ASP A 347 -14.95 14.66 -28.63
C ASP A 347 -14.86 13.81 -27.37
N SER A 348 -14.14 12.68 -27.46
CA SER A 348 -13.96 11.73 -26.37
C SER A 348 -12.55 11.77 -25.80
N VAL A 349 -12.45 11.83 -24.47
CA VAL A 349 -11.16 11.81 -23.76
C VAL A 349 -11.14 10.69 -22.74
N ARG A 350 -9.95 10.17 -22.46
CA ARG A 350 -9.75 9.19 -21.39
C ARG A 350 -9.86 9.88 -20.02
N THR A 351 -10.86 9.48 -19.22
CA THR A 351 -11.13 10.05 -17.90
C THR A 351 -10.82 9.10 -16.75
N THR A 352 -10.69 7.79 -17.04
CA THR A 352 -10.33 6.79 -16.02
C THR A 352 -9.52 5.68 -16.66
N HIS A 353 -8.53 5.21 -15.94
CA HIS A 353 -7.76 4.02 -16.31
C HIS A 353 -7.33 3.34 -15.01
N ARG A 354 -7.86 2.13 -14.73
CA ARG A 354 -7.68 1.45 -13.45
C ARG A 354 -7.78 -0.07 -13.58
N VAL A 355 -7.43 -0.76 -12.52
CA VAL A 355 -7.64 -2.21 -12.39
C VAL A 355 -8.91 -2.47 -11.57
N VAL A 356 -9.69 -3.47 -11.94
CA VAL A 356 -10.83 -3.97 -11.16
C VAL A 356 -10.28 -4.69 -9.92
N PRO A 357 -10.49 -4.16 -8.70
CA PRO A 357 -10.01 -4.84 -7.51
C PRO A 357 -10.86 -6.07 -7.19
N SER A 358 -10.26 -7.08 -6.54
CA SER A 358 -10.98 -8.30 -6.13
C SER A 358 -12.16 -8.01 -5.19
N SER A 359 -12.09 -6.92 -4.41
CA SER A 359 -13.19 -6.47 -3.54
C SER A 359 -14.43 -5.95 -4.27
N TRP A 360 -14.34 -5.76 -5.58
CA TRP A 360 -15.47 -5.33 -6.43
C TRP A 360 -16.21 -6.49 -7.10
N VAL A 361 -15.67 -7.69 -6.95
CA VAL A 361 -16.20 -8.89 -7.62
C VAL A 361 -17.26 -9.54 -6.76
N ASP A 362 -18.36 -9.92 -7.38
CA ASP A 362 -19.45 -10.64 -6.75
C ASP A 362 -19.22 -12.16 -6.71
N TYR A 363 -20.21 -12.92 -6.24
CA TYR A 363 -20.14 -14.38 -6.14
C TYR A 363 -20.03 -15.10 -7.49
N ASN A 364 -20.30 -14.42 -8.62
CA ASN A 364 -20.10 -14.97 -9.97
C ASN A 364 -18.68 -14.76 -10.49
N GLY A 365 -17.83 -14.05 -9.76
CA GLY A 365 -16.47 -13.71 -10.18
C GLY A 365 -16.36 -12.48 -11.08
N HIS A 366 -17.46 -11.71 -11.27
CA HIS A 366 -17.52 -10.53 -12.13
C HIS A 366 -17.70 -9.26 -11.31
N MET A 367 -17.21 -8.13 -11.84
CA MET A 367 -17.39 -6.81 -11.24
C MET A 367 -18.89 -6.55 -11.01
N ASN A 368 -19.25 -6.33 -9.74
CA ASN A 368 -20.62 -6.06 -9.35
C ASN A 368 -21.16 -4.78 -10.03
N ASP A 369 -22.43 -4.79 -10.42
CA ASP A 369 -23.11 -3.72 -11.13
C ASP A 369 -23.02 -2.35 -10.45
N SER A 370 -23.01 -2.30 -9.12
CA SER A 370 -22.89 -1.08 -8.33
C SER A 370 -21.59 -0.31 -8.59
N HIS A 371 -20.49 -1.01 -8.88
CA HIS A 371 -19.18 -0.40 -9.09
C HIS A 371 -19.03 0.26 -10.46
N TYR A 372 -19.82 -0.13 -11.46
CA TYR A 372 -19.85 0.59 -12.75
C TYR A 372 -20.29 2.03 -12.56
N GLY A 373 -21.34 2.26 -11.75
CA GLY A 373 -21.84 3.59 -11.41
C GLY A 373 -20.78 4.42 -10.68
N GLU A 374 -20.03 3.83 -9.76
CA GLU A 374 -18.90 4.47 -9.06
C GLU A 374 -17.81 4.93 -10.06
N VAL A 375 -17.41 4.05 -10.99
CA VAL A 375 -16.38 4.36 -11.99
C VAL A 375 -16.84 5.49 -12.91
N PHE A 376 -18.08 5.47 -13.41
CA PHE A 376 -18.61 6.54 -14.25
C PHE A 376 -18.75 7.86 -13.51
N SER A 377 -19.14 7.84 -12.23
CA SER A 377 -19.18 9.04 -11.39
C SER A 377 -17.79 9.68 -11.26
N LYS A 378 -16.77 8.88 -10.97
CA LYS A 378 -15.36 9.37 -10.89
C LYS A 378 -14.86 9.88 -12.24
N ALA A 379 -15.23 9.25 -13.35
CA ALA A 379 -14.92 9.74 -14.68
C ALA A 379 -15.53 11.12 -14.94
N SER A 380 -16.73 11.35 -14.44
CA SER A 380 -17.39 12.67 -14.50
C SER A 380 -16.68 13.71 -13.66
N ASP A 381 -16.21 13.35 -12.44
CA ASP A 381 -15.49 14.26 -11.55
C ASP A 381 -14.20 14.79 -12.20
N VAL A 382 -13.47 13.93 -12.92
CA VAL A 382 -12.27 14.34 -13.69
C VAL A 382 -12.63 15.41 -14.70
N LEU A 383 -13.71 15.24 -15.44
CA LEU A 383 -14.14 16.17 -16.47
C LEU A 383 -14.66 17.47 -15.85
N LEU A 384 -15.44 17.40 -14.78
CA LEU A 384 -15.93 18.54 -14.01
C LEU A 384 -14.77 19.36 -13.42
N HIS A 385 -13.73 18.68 -12.93
CA HIS A 385 -12.52 19.34 -12.44
C HIS A 385 -11.82 20.13 -13.57
N GLY A 386 -11.69 19.54 -14.75
CA GLY A 386 -11.15 20.22 -15.95
C GLY A 386 -11.98 21.43 -16.39
N LEU A 387 -13.28 21.46 -16.10
CA LEU A 387 -14.18 22.60 -16.31
C LEU A 387 -14.07 23.68 -15.23
N GLY A 388 -13.27 23.46 -14.18
CA GLY A 388 -13.13 24.37 -13.04
C GLY A 388 -14.09 24.13 -11.89
N CYS A 389 -14.81 23.01 -11.90
CA CYS A 389 -15.69 22.60 -10.79
C CYS A 389 -14.90 21.80 -9.74
N ASP A 390 -13.87 22.39 -9.19
CA ASP A 390 -12.98 21.86 -8.18
C ASP A 390 -13.50 22.09 -6.73
N GLN A 391 -12.69 21.73 -5.74
CA GLN A 391 -13.02 21.98 -4.33
C GLN A 391 -13.21 23.47 -4.01
N GLY A 392 -12.47 24.36 -4.68
CA GLY A 392 -12.61 25.80 -4.54
C GLY A 392 -13.96 26.29 -5.06
N TYR A 393 -14.47 25.68 -6.12
CA TYR A 393 -15.80 25.94 -6.65
C TYR A 393 -16.91 25.46 -5.71
N ILE A 394 -16.74 24.26 -5.14
CA ILE A 394 -17.67 23.70 -4.15
C ILE A 394 -17.68 24.56 -2.89
N ALA A 395 -16.54 25.07 -2.44
CA ALA A 395 -16.43 25.97 -1.29
C ALA A 395 -17.17 27.30 -1.50
N GLN A 396 -17.36 27.74 -2.76
CA GLN A 396 -18.18 28.91 -3.11
C GLN A 396 -19.69 28.61 -3.06
N GLY A 397 -20.07 27.37 -2.83
CA GLY A 397 -21.48 26.95 -2.68
C GLY A 397 -22.15 26.45 -3.96
N TYR A 398 -21.40 26.03 -4.96
CA TYR A 398 -21.93 25.57 -6.23
C TYR A 398 -21.38 24.19 -6.63
N SER A 399 -22.17 23.39 -7.37
CA SER A 399 -21.76 22.08 -7.88
C SER A 399 -22.67 21.62 -9.02
N TYR A 400 -22.29 20.49 -9.65
CA TYR A 400 -23.18 19.74 -10.53
C TYR A 400 -23.75 18.52 -9.81
N PHE A 401 -25.05 18.29 -9.92
CA PHE A 401 -25.72 17.10 -9.40
C PHE A 401 -26.19 16.22 -10.54
N THR A 402 -25.88 14.93 -10.45
CA THR A 402 -26.48 13.92 -11.34
C THR A 402 -27.96 13.81 -11.05
N VAL A 403 -28.78 13.93 -12.09
CA VAL A 403 -30.24 13.83 -11.99
C VAL A 403 -30.81 12.66 -12.79
N ASP A 404 -30.04 12.14 -13.75
CA ASP A 404 -30.34 10.91 -14.47
C ASP A 404 -29.05 10.18 -14.83
N LEU A 405 -29.08 8.85 -14.68
CA LEU A 405 -27.93 7.97 -14.96
C LEU A 405 -28.48 6.68 -15.56
N GLN A 406 -28.09 6.39 -16.80
CA GLN A 406 -28.47 5.18 -17.50
C GLN A 406 -27.22 4.40 -17.87
N ILE A 407 -27.09 3.18 -17.32
CA ILE A 407 -25.96 2.30 -17.58
C ILE A 407 -26.44 1.09 -18.38
N SER A 408 -25.70 0.75 -19.43
CA SER A 408 -25.89 -0.47 -20.21
C SER A 408 -24.66 -1.36 -20.03
N TYR A 409 -24.86 -2.58 -19.58
CA TYR A 409 -23.83 -3.60 -19.38
C TYR A 409 -23.74 -4.45 -20.65
N LEU A 410 -22.55 -4.53 -21.26
CA LEU A 410 -22.32 -5.15 -22.57
C LEU A 410 -21.41 -6.37 -22.51
N ALA A 411 -20.46 -6.37 -21.57
CA ALA A 411 -19.56 -7.48 -21.30
C ALA A 411 -19.13 -7.46 -19.83
N GLU A 412 -18.64 -8.59 -19.37
CA GLU A 412 -18.14 -8.78 -18.00
C GLU A 412 -16.79 -8.13 -17.81
N CYS A 413 -16.49 -7.67 -16.58
CA CYS A 413 -15.17 -7.25 -16.15
C CYS A 413 -14.71 -8.12 -14.97
N LEU A 414 -13.51 -8.71 -15.06
CA LEU A 414 -12.98 -9.64 -14.06
C LEU A 414 -12.04 -8.94 -13.08
N ALA A 415 -11.86 -9.52 -11.88
CA ALA A 415 -10.84 -9.07 -10.94
C ALA A 415 -9.45 -9.08 -11.58
N GLY A 416 -8.67 -7.99 -11.38
CA GLY A 416 -7.34 -7.83 -11.96
C GLY A 416 -7.34 -7.33 -13.42
N GLU A 417 -8.50 -7.23 -14.05
CA GLU A 417 -8.62 -6.72 -15.42
C GLU A 417 -8.47 -5.19 -15.45
N GLN A 418 -7.80 -4.67 -16.48
CA GLN A 418 -7.69 -3.24 -16.71
C GLN A 418 -8.93 -2.71 -17.42
N ILE A 419 -9.50 -1.64 -16.90
CA ILE A 419 -10.62 -0.93 -17.50
C ILE A 419 -10.26 0.53 -17.77
N THR A 420 -10.70 1.04 -18.89
CA THR A 420 -10.51 2.43 -19.33
C THR A 420 -11.83 3.06 -19.64
N VAL A 421 -12.11 4.26 -19.08
CA VAL A 421 -13.32 5.02 -19.42
C VAL A 421 -12.94 6.18 -20.31
N PHE A 422 -13.66 6.29 -21.41
CA PHE A 422 -13.66 7.43 -22.31
C PHE A 422 -14.94 8.22 -22.11
N THR A 423 -14.82 9.52 -21.92
CA THR A 423 -15.95 10.43 -21.66
C THR A 423 -16.02 11.53 -22.70
N SER A 424 -17.23 11.80 -23.18
CA SER A 424 -17.54 12.94 -24.05
C SER A 424 -18.62 13.80 -23.44
N ILE A 425 -18.58 15.11 -23.74
CA ILE A 425 -19.64 16.06 -23.43
C ILE A 425 -20.58 16.09 -24.63
N THR A 426 -21.84 15.66 -24.46
CA THR A 426 -22.84 15.61 -25.54
C THR A 426 -23.80 16.77 -25.49
N LEU A 427 -23.89 17.51 -24.37
CA LEU A 427 -24.71 18.72 -24.20
C LEU A 427 -24.05 19.61 -23.14
N ALA A 428 -23.93 20.90 -23.43
CA ALA A 428 -23.49 21.95 -22.50
C ALA A 428 -24.30 23.21 -22.71
N GLU A 429 -25.47 23.32 -22.06
CA GLU A 429 -26.40 24.46 -22.23
C GLU A 429 -26.81 25.07 -20.88
N GLY A 430 -26.35 26.26 -20.58
CA GLY A 430 -26.67 26.98 -19.35
C GLY A 430 -26.34 26.14 -18.11
N LYS A 431 -27.35 25.66 -17.39
CA LYS A 431 -27.20 24.82 -16.22
C LYS A 431 -27.18 23.31 -16.50
N LYS A 432 -27.34 22.89 -17.76
CA LYS A 432 -27.48 21.49 -18.17
C LYS A 432 -26.17 20.98 -18.74
N LEU A 433 -25.72 19.82 -18.28
CA LEU A 433 -24.57 19.10 -18.80
C LEU A 433 -24.98 17.64 -19.05
N LYS A 434 -24.67 17.10 -20.22
CA LYS A 434 -24.88 15.68 -20.50
C LYS A 434 -23.56 15.06 -20.94
N LEU A 435 -23.21 13.95 -20.26
CA LEU A 435 -22.02 13.17 -20.53
C LEU A 435 -22.38 11.82 -21.12
N SER A 436 -21.51 11.32 -21.98
CA SER A 436 -21.54 9.96 -22.47
C SER A 436 -20.21 9.29 -22.11
N HIS A 437 -20.29 8.09 -21.56
CA HIS A 437 -19.13 7.31 -21.14
C HIS A 437 -19.12 5.96 -21.84
N GLU A 438 -17.92 5.51 -22.25
CA GLU A 438 -17.66 4.15 -22.69
C GLU A 438 -16.56 3.54 -21.82
N MET A 439 -16.85 2.41 -21.17
CA MET A 439 -15.86 1.61 -20.44
C MET A 439 -15.36 0.51 -21.36
N LYS A 440 -14.04 0.42 -21.52
CA LYS A 440 -13.37 -0.58 -22.36
C LYS A 440 -12.43 -1.44 -21.52
N ASN A 441 -12.31 -2.72 -21.88
CA ASN A 441 -11.32 -3.63 -21.33
C ASN A 441 -9.92 -3.41 -21.95
N ALA A 442 -8.93 -4.21 -21.54
CA ALA A 442 -7.56 -4.14 -22.06
C ALA A 442 -7.45 -4.46 -23.56
N GLN A 443 -8.42 -5.18 -24.13
CA GLN A 443 -8.51 -5.52 -25.54
C GLN A 443 -9.14 -4.41 -26.38
N GLY A 444 -9.75 -3.42 -25.73
CA GLY A 444 -10.46 -2.29 -26.36
C GLY A 444 -11.93 -2.55 -26.60
N ASP A 445 -12.47 -3.69 -26.14
CA ASP A 445 -13.90 -4.01 -26.24
C ASP A 445 -14.70 -3.19 -25.24
N VAL A 446 -15.88 -2.72 -25.64
CA VAL A 446 -16.76 -1.95 -24.77
C VAL A 446 -17.48 -2.88 -23.80
N CYS A 447 -17.16 -2.76 -22.51
CA CYS A 447 -17.80 -3.55 -21.44
C CYS A 447 -19.07 -2.92 -20.91
N ALA A 448 -19.15 -1.59 -20.88
CA ALA A 448 -20.32 -0.85 -20.46
C ALA A 448 -20.37 0.55 -21.10
N SER A 449 -21.56 1.09 -21.24
CA SER A 449 -21.78 2.48 -21.61
C SER A 449 -22.68 3.17 -20.60
N CYS A 450 -22.50 4.50 -20.46
CA CYS A 450 -23.33 5.28 -19.55
C CYS A 450 -23.70 6.63 -20.17
N SER A 451 -24.96 7.00 -20.03
CA SER A 451 -25.46 8.36 -20.28
C SER A 451 -25.81 9.00 -18.96
N GLN A 452 -25.16 10.12 -18.66
CA GLN A 452 -25.34 10.87 -17.40
C GLN A 452 -25.80 12.29 -17.69
N PHE A 453 -26.88 12.68 -17.04
CA PHE A 453 -27.41 14.05 -17.11
C PHE A 453 -27.23 14.75 -15.77
N LEU A 454 -26.61 15.93 -15.81
CA LEU A 454 -26.25 16.71 -14.61
C LEU A 454 -26.91 18.10 -14.71
N LEU A 455 -27.28 18.65 -13.55
CA LEU A 455 -27.70 20.03 -13.39
C LEU A 455 -26.80 20.78 -12.46
N HIS A 456 -26.41 21.98 -12.86
CA HIS A 456 -25.72 22.92 -12.00
C HIS A 456 -26.66 23.44 -10.91
N VAL A 457 -26.18 23.46 -9.65
CA VAL A 457 -26.99 23.76 -8.46
C VAL A 457 -26.26 24.72 -7.51
N ASP A 458 -27.04 25.53 -6.83
CA ASP A 458 -26.65 26.26 -5.64
C ASP A 458 -26.86 25.36 -4.42
N LEU A 459 -25.78 25.07 -3.71
CA LEU A 459 -25.75 24.11 -2.58
C LEU A 459 -26.53 24.60 -1.36
N LYS A 460 -26.68 25.93 -1.21
CA LYS A 460 -27.42 26.55 -0.10
C LYS A 460 -28.92 26.48 -0.32
N SER A 461 -29.38 26.91 -1.50
CA SER A 461 -30.81 26.90 -1.84
C SER A 461 -31.30 25.54 -2.34
N ARG A 462 -30.39 24.63 -2.71
CA ARG A 462 -30.67 23.31 -3.32
C ARG A 462 -31.47 23.43 -4.63
N LYS A 463 -31.33 24.53 -5.32
CA LYS A 463 -32.00 24.77 -6.59
C LYS A 463 -31.02 24.82 -7.75
N SER A 464 -31.46 24.41 -8.93
CA SER A 464 -30.68 24.55 -10.15
C SER A 464 -30.52 26.01 -10.54
N CYS A 465 -29.33 26.43 -10.90
CA CYS A 465 -28.94 27.77 -11.32
C CYS A 465 -27.93 27.73 -12.46
N PRO A 466 -27.68 28.80 -13.20
CA PRO A 466 -26.58 28.90 -14.13
C PRO A 466 -25.21 28.81 -13.39
N PRO A 467 -24.17 28.23 -14.01
CA PRO A 467 -22.86 28.20 -13.44
C PRO A 467 -22.23 29.60 -13.31
N LEU A 468 -21.23 29.76 -12.43
CA LEU A 468 -20.47 31.00 -12.31
C LEU A 468 -19.68 31.29 -13.59
N ALA A 469 -19.30 32.56 -13.79
CA ALA A 469 -18.69 33.06 -15.02
C ALA A 469 -17.54 32.18 -15.54
N ALA A 470 -16.60 31.78 -14.67
CA ALA A 470 -15.45 30.97 -15.07
C ALA A 470 -15.84 29.62 -15.67
N VAL A 471 -16.80 28.92 -15.06
CA VAL A 471 -17.30 27.63 -15.56
C VAL A 471 -18.18 27.84 -16.80
N ALA A 472 -18.99 28.92 -16.82
CA ALA A 472 -19.81 29.26 -17.98
C ALA A 472 -18.93 29.54 -19.21
N GLU A 473 -17.83 30.26 -19.06
CA GLU A 473 -16.83 30.50 -20.11
C GLU A 473 -16.14 29.23 -20.58
N ALA A 474 -15.76 28.33 -19.62
CA ALA A 474 -15.19 27.04 -19.96
C ALA A 474 -16.14 26.21 -20.81
N LEU A 475 -17.43 26.16 -20.44
CA LEU A 475 -18.49 25.45 -21.21
C LEU A 475 -18.71 26.12 -22.59
N ALA A 476 -18.65 27.45 -22.69
CA ALA A 476 -18.82 28.15 -23.97
C ALA A 476 -17.68 27.88 -24.96
N ARG A 477 -16.48 27.54 -24.48
CA ARG A 477 -15.32 27.19 -25.33
C ARG A 477 -15.39 25.78 -25.91
N LEU A 478 -16.34 24.95 -25.46
CA LEU A 478 -16.54 23.59 -25.97
C LEU A 478 -17.31 23.58 -27.30
N ASN A 479 -18.03 24.63 -27.59
CA ASN A 479 -18.78 24.82 -28.84
C ASN A 479 -17.88 25.51 -29.91
#